data_4b9df00720a462f4753e0a51469fcb16
#
_entry.id   4b9df00720a462f4753e0a51469fcb16
#
_cell.length_a   1.000
_cell.length_b   1.000
_cell.length_c   1.000
_cell.angle_alpha   90.00
_cell.angle_beta   90.00
_cell.angle_gamma   90.00
#
_symmetry.space_group_name_H-M   'P 1'
#
loop_
_entity.id
_entity.type
_entity.pdbx_description
1 polymer ?
#
loop_
_entity_poly.entity_id
_entity_poly.type
_entity_poly.pdbx_seq_one_letter_code
_entity_poly.pdbx_strand_id
1 'polypeptide(L)'
;MLKTAIIIGATGLTGGLLLNKLIADDRYDTIKLFSRSSVNNNSKKIKEFIIDLLELQNHKNDFTADEVFCCIGTTKAKTKDQSVYKTIDYGIPLKAARLAKENKIQQFLVISSMGADASSAIFYNRTKGEMERDVLKQKIQRTYLLRPSLIGGKRNEFRFGEYIGKIVMTFLNPILIRNLKKYRMINPEKIATCMLLLANGTKKYSIISSDEIERIYEQRSTK
;
A
#
# COMPACT_ATOMS: atom_id res chain seq x y z
N MET A 1 11.57 -8.61 20.81
CA MET A 1 10.17 -9.10 20.77
C MET A 1 9.80 -9.35 19.32
N LEU A 2 9.06 -10.42 19.06
CA LEU A 2 8.47 -10.67 17.75
C LEU A 2 7.34 -9.67 17.50
N LYS A 3 7.09 -9.34 16.23
CA LYS A 3 6.14 -8.32 15.83
C LYS A 3 4.82 -8.91 15.34
N THR A 4 3.76 -8.18 15.57
CA THR A 4 2.46 -8.38 14.93
C THR A 4 2.29 -7.33 13.81
N ALA A 5 1.92 -7.75 12.61
CA ALA A 5 1.58 -6.89 11.49
C ALA A 5 0.10 -6.99 11.12
N ILE A 6 -0.49 -5.87 10.68
CA ILE A 6 -1.79 -5.87 10.00
C ILE A 6 -1.57 -5.60 8.52
N ILE A 7 -2.23 -6.38 7.65
CA ILE A 7 -2.34 -6.08 6.22
C ILE A 7 -3.82 -5.87 5.85
N ILE A 8 -4.11 -4.73 5.22
CA ILE A 8 -5.38 -4.48 4.54
C ILE A 8 -5.11 -4.54 3.04
N GLY A 9 -5.84 -5.42 2.33
CA GLY A 9 -5.64 -5.63 0.89
C GLY A 9 -4.62 -6.72 0.54
N ALA A 10 -4.46 -7.73 1.41
CA ALA A 10 -3.57 -8.88 1.19
C ALA A 10 -3.93 -9.71 -0.07
N THR A 11 -5.19 -9.70 -0.51
CA THR A 11 -5.64 -10.35 -1.75
C THR A 11 -5.25 -9.59 -3.03
N GLY A 12 -4.70 -8.36 -2.90
CA GLY A 12 -4.20 -7.57 -4.02
C GLY A 12 -2.77 -7.92 -4.42
N LEU A 13 -2.34 -7.42 -5.58
CA LEU A 13 -1.02 -7.71 -6.14
C LEU A 13 0.14 -7.37 -5.18
N THR A 14 0.21 -6.13 -4.72
CA THR A 14 1.29 -5.70 -3.80
C THR A 14 1.10 -6.26 -2.40
N GLY A 15 -0.13 -6.30 -1.90
CA GLY A 15 -0.43 -6.85 -0.57
C GLY A 15 -0.12 -8.33 -0.45
N GLY A 16 -0.38 -9.13 -1.49
CA GLY A 16 -0.03 -10.56 -1.53
C GLY A 16 1.49 -10.78 -1.55
N LEU A 17 2.23 -9.98 -2.32
CA LEU A 17 3.70 -10.03 -2.31
C LEU A 17 4.28 -9.64 -0.94
N LEU A 18 3.70 -8.63 -0.29
CA LEU A 18 4.09 -8.23 1.06
C LEU A 18 3.78 -9.32 2.08
N LEU A 19 2.60 -9.96 1.99
CA LEU A 19 2.23 -11.08 2.85
C LEU A 19 3.27 -12.20 2.81
N ASN A 20 3.67 -12.63 1.60
CA ASN A 20 4.68 -13.67 1.44
C ASN A 20 6.02 -13.28 2.10
N LYS A 21 6.40 -12.00 2.01
CA LYS A 21 7.64 -11.52 2.66
C LYS A 21 7.53 -11.51 4.18
N LEU A 22 6.40 -11.10 4.73
CA LEU A 22 6.17 -11.10 6.19
C LEU A 22 6.13 -12.53 6.74
N ILE A 23 5.54 -13.48 6.00
CA ILE A 23 5.56 -14.91 6.39
C ILE A 23 6.99 -15.44 6.49
N ALA A 24 7.84 -15.09 5.53
CA ALA A 24 9.23 -15.52 5.45
C ALA A 24 10.19 -14.77 6.42
N ASP A 25 9.69 -13.71 7.07
CA ASP A 25 10.51 -12.88 7.95
C ASP A 25 10.33 -13.31 9.41
N ASP A 26 11.42 -13.73 10.05
CA ASP A 26 11.40 -14.25 11.43
C ASP A 26 11.13 -13.16 12.49
N ARG A 27 11.16 -11.90 12.11
CA ARG A 27 10.76 -10.79 12.99
C ARG A 27 9.26 -10.74 13.29
N TYR A 28 8.44 -11.43 12.47
CA TYR A 28 6.99 -11.47 12.62
C TYR A 28 6.51 -12.86 13.03
N ASP A 29 5.69 -12.91 14.07
CA ASP A 29 5.01 -14.12 14.53
C ASP A 29 3.54 -14.15 14.17
N THR A 30 2.91 -12.98 14.09
CA THR A 30 1.48 -12.83 13.80
C THR A 30 1.23 -11.82 12.68
N ILE A 31 0.46 -12.23 11.67
CA ILE A 31 0.03 -11.38 10.55
C ILE A 31 -1.48 -11.40 10.48
N LYS A 32 -2.11 -10.31 10.88
CA LYS A 32 -3.56 -10.14 10.86
C LYS A 32 -3.98 -9.59 9.49
N LEU A 33 -4.88 -10.29 8.82
CA LEU A 33 -5.39 -9.89 7.51
C LEU A 33 -6.83 -9.42 7.65
N PHE A 34 -7.09 -8.17 7.28
CA PHE A 34 -8.46 -7.66 7.17
C PHE A 34 -8.83 -7.57 5.69
N SER A 35 -9.75 -8.42 5.25
CA SER A 35 -10.09 -8.59 3.83
C SER A 35 -11.52 -9.08 3.63
N ARG A 36 -12.04 -8.93 2.40
CA ARG A 36 -13.38 -9.42 2.02
C ARG A 36 -13.40 -10.91 1.65
N SER A 37 -12.24 -11.52 1.46
CA SER A 37 -12.10 -12.94 1.10
C SER A 37 -10.78 -13.48 1.64
N SER A 38 -10.71 -14.79 1.87
CA SER A 38 -9.51 -15.48 2.31
C SER A 38 -8.39 -15.39 1.25
N VAL A 39 -7.15 -15.38 1.71
CA VAL A 39 -5.96 -15.52 0.86
C VAL A 39 -5.61 -16.98 0.58
N ASN A 40 -6.34 -17.94 1.17
CA ASN A 40 -6.11 -19.39 1.02
C ASN A 40 -4.65 -19.79 1.28
N ASN A 41 -4.08 -19.31 2.38
CA ASN A 41 -2.71 -19.61 2.80
C ASN A 41 -2.70 -20.25 4.19
N ASN A 42 -2.03 -21.38 4.34
CA ASN A 42 -2.03 -22.20 5.55
C ASN A 42 -0.92 -21.85 6.55
N SER A 43 -0.23 -20.72 6.40
CA SER A 43 0.81 -20.29 7.35
C SER A 43 0.23 -20.09 8.75
N LYS A 44 0.87 -20.69 9.76
CA LYS A 44 0.49 -20.51 11.16
C LYS A 44 0.63 -19.07 11.68
N LYS A 45 1.39 -18.23 10.98
CA LYS A 45 1.52 -16.79 11.30
C LYS A 45 0.26 -15.99 10.95
N ILE A 46 -0.62 -16.51 10.09
CA ILE A 46 -1.77 -15.76 9.57
C ILE A 46 -2.98 -15.90 10.49
N LYS A 47 -3.63 -14.75 10.76
CA LYS A 47 -4.95 -14.66 11.36
C LYS A 47 -5.85 -13.82 10.46
N GLU A 48 -6.84 -14.46 9.83
CA GLU A 48 -7.76 -13.78 8.90
C GLU A 48 -9.00 -13.26 9.62
N PHE A 49 -9.39 -12.03 9.27
CA PHE A 49 -10.65 -11.39 9.60
C PHE A 49 -11.37 -11.09 8.28
N ILE A 50 -12.34 -11.95 7.95
CA ILE A 50 -13.13 -11.79 6.72
C ILE A 50 -14.30 -10.88 7.03
N ILE A 51 -14.22 -9.64 6.57
CA ILE A 51 -15.14 -8.56 6.93
C ILE A 51 -15.44 -7.64 5.73
N ASP A 52 -16.51 -6.87 5.85
CA ASP A 52 -16.63 -5.66 5.04
C ASP A 52 -15.65 -4.59 5.57
N LEU A 53 -14.72 -4.18 4.74
CA LEU A 53 -13.73 -3.16 5.11
C LEU A 53 -14.35 -1.77 5.36
N LEU A 54 -15.59 -1.56 4.93
CA LEU A 54 -16.34 -0.34 5.24
C LEU A 54 -16.78 -0.31 6.71
N GLU A 55 -16.86 -1.49 7.33
CA GLU A 55 -17.23 -1.68 8.76
C GLU A 55 -16.00 -1.96 9.65
N LEU A 56 -14.80 -1.58 9.19
CA LEU A 56 -13.54 -1.85 9.88
C LEU A 56 -13.52 -1.35 11.34
N GLN A 57 -14.22 -0.26 11.66
CA GLN A 57 -14.34 0.28 13.01
C GLN A 57 -14.99 -0.69 14.01
N ASN A 58 -15.83 -1.63 13.56
CA ASN A 58 -16.48 -2.63 14.40
C ASN A 58 -15.49 -3.68 14.91
N HIS A 59 -14.28 -3.72 14.32
CA HIS A 59 -13.21 -4.65 14.67
C HIS A 59 -12.07 -3.98 15.44
N LYS A 60 -12.36 -2.91 16.18
CA LYS A 60 -11.36 -2.14 16.94
C LYS A 60 -10.51 -3.02 17.86
N ASN A 61 -11.13 -3.96 18.56
CA ASN A 61 -10.44 -4.83 19.53
C ASN A 61 -9.48 -5.80 18.86
N ASP A 62 -9.78 -6.23 17.62
CA ASP A 62 -8.92 -7.11 16.83
C ASP A 62 -7.81 -6.33 16.10
N PHE A 63 -8.02 -5.03 15.86
CA PHE A 63 -7.13 -4.15 15.10
C PHE A 63 -5.94 -3.68 15.94
N THR A 64 -5.18 -4.61 16.50
CA THR A 64 -4.00 -4.37 17.35
C THR A 64 -2.77 -5.00 16.73
N ALA A 65 -1.67 -4.24 16.63
CA ALA A 65 -0.41 -4.67 16.02
C ALA A 65 0.71 -3.66 16.37
N ASP A 66 1.95 -3.97 15.96
CA ASP A 66 3.06 -3.02 15.96
C ASP A 66 3.01 -2.09 14.76
N GLU A 67 2.52 -2.59 13.61
CA GLU A 67 2.47 -1.86 12.35
C GLU A 67 1.31 -2.27 11.44
N VAL A 68 0.83 -1.30 10.65
CA VAL A 68 -0.23 -1.50 9.65
C VAL A 68 0.29 -1.23 8.26
N PHE A 69 0.04 -2.17 7.36
CA PHE A 69 0.29 -2.07 5.93
C PHE A 69 -1.05 -1.95 5.19
N CYS A 70 -1.37 -0.75 4.70
CA CYS A 70 -2.58 -0.50 3.94
C CYS A 70 -2.27 -0.54 2.44
N CYS A 71 -2.53 -1.69 1.82
CA CYS A 71 -2.33 -1.96 0.40
C CYS A 71 -3.63 -1.90 -0.39
N ILE A 72 -4.70 -1.32 0.20
CA ILE A 72 -6.00 -1.22 -0.46
C ILE A 72 -5.98 -0.14 -1.56
N GLY A 73 -6.72 -0.39 -2.61
CA GLY A 73 -6.97 0.56 -3.68
C GLY A 73 -7.79 -0.08 -4.78
N THR A 74 -8.56 0.74 -5.48
CA THR A 74 -9.29 0.31 -6.66
C THR A 74 -8.81 1.06 -7.91
N THR A 75 -9.46 0.86 -9.02
CA THR A 75 -9.18 1.57 -10.26
C THR A 75 -10.48 2.00 -10.91
N LYS A 76 -10.43 3.06 -11.75
CA LYS A 76 -11.59 3.52 -12.50
C LYS A 76 -12.26 2.42 -13.32
N ALA A 77 -11.50 1.44 -13.80
CA ALA A 77 -12.04 0.30 -14.55
C ALA A 77 -12.86 -0.66 -13.66
N LYS A 78 -12.47 -0.84 -12.40
CA LYS A 78 -13.21 -1.69 -11.43
C LYS A 78 -14.36 -0.94 -10.77
N THR A 79 -14.20 0.35 -10.55
CA THR A 79 -15.15 1.18 -9.80
C THR A 79 -15.39 2.45 -10.59
N LYS A 80 -16.46 2.43 -11.40
CA LYS A 80 -16.84 3.58 -12.26
C LYS A 80 -17.45 4.71 -11.45
N ASP A 81 -18.21 4.38 -10.42
CA ASP A 81 -18.82 5.34 -9.50
C ASP A 81 -17.76 6.02 -8.64
N GLN A 82 -17.72 7.35 -8.70
CA GLN A 82 -16.73 8.15 -7.98
C GLN A 82 -16.94 8.14 -6.47
N SER A 83 -18.18 8.03 -6.00
CA SER A 83 -18.49 7.96 -4.57
C SER A 83 -17.98 6.67 -3.96
N VAL A 84 -18.27 5.53 -4.61
CA VAL A 84 -17.76 4.21 -4.23
C VAL A 84 -16.23 4.17 -4.34
N TYR A 85 -15.66 4.79 -5.40
CA TYR A 85 -14.22 4.91 -5.56
C TYR A 85 -13.59 5.62 -4.35
N LYS A 86 -14.14 6.79 -3.97
CA LYS A 86 -13.65 7.60 -2.85
C LYS A 86 -13.79 6.84 -1.52
N THR A 87 -14.87 6.11 -1.33
CA THR A 87 -15.08 5.27 -0.14
C THR A 87 -13.98 4.23 0.02
N ILE A 88 -13.51 3.62 -1.07
CA ILE A 88 -12.44 2.60 -1.05
C ILE A 88 -11.06 3.25 -0.89
N ASP A 89 -10.70 4.20 -1.79
CA ASP A 89 -9.32 4.72 -1.90
C ASP A 89 -8.97 5.82 -0.89
N TYR A 90 -9.98 6.44 -0.29
CA TYR A 90 -9.85 7.42 0.78
C TYR A 90 -10.42 6.90 2.10
N GLY A 91 -11.66 6.38 2.08
CA GLY A 91 -12.39 6.04 3.30
C GLY A 91 -11.76 4.89 4.10
N ILE A 92 -11.43 3.78 3.44
CA ILE A 92 -10.82 2.62 4.13
C ILE A 92 -9.44 2.96 4.71
N PRO A 93 -8.48 3.57 3.98
CA PRO A 93 -7.20 3.97 4.55
C PRO A 93 -7.34 4.94 5.74
N LEU A 94 -8.27 5.88 5.68
CA LEU A 94 -8.50 6.82 6.79
C LEU A 94 -9.09 6.12 8.02
N LYS A 95 -10.07 5.21 7.85
CA LYS A 95 -10.60 4.39 8.95
C LYS A 95 -9.49 3.57 9.61
N ALA A 96 -8.65 2.92 8.80
CA ALA A 96 -7.51 2.14 9.29
C ALA A 96 -6.51 3.01 10.07
N ALA A 97 -6.20 4.21 9.58
CA ALA A 97 -5.30 5.13 10.27
C ALA A 97 -5.88 5.64 11.61
N ARG A 98 -7.20 5.90 11.67
CA ARG A 98 -7.89 6.25 12.92
C ARG A 98 -7.79 5.12 13.94
N LEU A 99 -8.11 3.88 13.55
CA LEU A 99 -7.98 2.72 14.42
C LEU A 99 -6.52 2.49 14.87
N ALA A 100 -5.57 2.66 13.96
CA ALA A 100 -4.15 2.57 14.30
C ALA A 100 -3.77 3.60 15.37
N LYS A 101 -4.27 4.85 15.26
CA LYS A 101 -4.04 5.89 16.27
C LYS A 101 -4.70 5.55 17.60
N GLU A 102 -5.96 5.14 17.58
CA GLU A 102 -6.73 4.79 18.77
C GLU A 102 -6.10 3.62 19.54
N ASN A 103 -5.61 2.62 18.81
CA ASN A 103 -4.97 1.42 19.36
C ASN A 103 -3.45 1.62 19.61
N LYS A 104 -2.95 2.86 19.49
CA LYS A 104 -1.55 3.23 19.77
C LYS A 104 -0.54 2.45 18.91
N ILE A 105 -0.94 2.02 17.72
CA ILE A 105 -0.04 1.37 16.76
C ILE A 105 1.02 2.37 16.31
N GLN A 106 2.28 1.95 16.35
CA GLN A 106 3.42 2.85 16.18
C GLN A 106 3.68 3.23 14.72
N GLN A 107 3.29 2.38 13.78
CA GLN A 107 3.62 2.56 12.37
C GLN A 107 2.42 2.33 11.45
N PHE A 108 2.29 3.20 10.45
CA PHE A 108 1.27 3.10 9.40
C PHE A 108 1.89 3.34 8.02
N LEU A 109 1.84 2.33 7.17
CA LEU A 109 2.36 2.40 5.80
C LEU A 109 1.19 2.27 4.83
N VAL A 110 1.04 3.20 3.90
CA VAL A 110 -0.07 3.19 2.94
C VAL A 110 0.42 3.42 1.51
N ILE A 111 -0.15 2.67 0.57
CA ILE A 111 0.10 2.88 -0.86
C ILE A 111 -0.80 4.01 -1.36
N SER A 112 -0.16 5.09 -1.76
CA SER A 112 -0.74 6.22 -2.45
C SER A 112 -0.44 6.15 -3.95
N SER A 113 -0.21 7.27 -4.60
CA SER A 113 0.18 7.32 -6.01
C SER A 113 1.03 8.54 -6.30
N MET A 114 1.87 8.44 -7.33
CA MET A 114 2.50 9.60 -7.96
C MET A 114 1.42 10.59 -8.42
N GLY A 115 1.60 11.86 -8.13
CA GLY A 115 0.63 12.91 -8.45
C GLY A 115 -0.49 13.09 -7.43
N ALA A 116 -0.45 12.40 -6.27
CA ALA A 116 -1.36 12.66 -5.16
C ALA A 116 -1.27 14.12 -4.69
N ASP A 117 -2.38 14.85 -4.84
CA ASP A 117 -2.49 16.27 -4.50
C ASP A 117 -3.95 16.61 -4.17
N ALA A 118 -4.23 17.06 -2.95
CA ALA A 118 -5.56 17.37 -2.47
C ALA A 118 -6.24 18.54 -3.22
N SER A 119 -5.46 19.39 -3.90
CA SER A 119 -5.93 20.52 -4.72
C SER A 119 -6.12 20.17 -6.20
N SER A 120 -5.76 18.94 -6.62
CA SER A 120 -5.81 18.55 -8.03
C SER A 120 -7.22 18.61 -8.64
N ALA A 121 -7.33 19.11 -9.85
CA ALA A 121 -8.54 19.02 -10.65
C ALA A 121 -8.85 17.56 -11.07
N ILE A 122 -7.83 16.72 -11.14
CA ILE A 122 -7.97 15.30 -11.49
C ILE A 122 -8.50 14.53 -10.28
N PHE A 123 -9.70 13.95 -10.40
CA PHE A 123 -10.39 13.23 -9.32
C PHE A 123 -9.51 12.19 -8.61
N TYR A 124 -8.78 11.37 -9.36
CA TYR A 124 -7.88 10.35 -8.81
C TYR A 124 -6.79 10.96 -7.92
N ASN A 125 -6.08 11.96 -8.45
CA ASN A 125 -4.98 12.62 -7.74
C ASN A 125 -5.50 13.35 -6.49
N ARG A 126 -6.65 14.00 -6.61
CA ARG A 126 -7.32 14.68 -5.49
C ARG A 126 -7.72 13.68 -4.40
N THR A 127 -8.35 12.57 -4.76
CA THR A 127 -8.74 11.53 -3.79
C THR A 127 -7.55 10.99 -3.02
N LYS A 128 -6.43 10.70 -3.71
CA LYS A 128 -5.20 10.24 -3.06
C LYS A 128 -4.56 11.33 -2.20
N GLY A 129 -4.54 12.58 -2.67
CA GLY A 129 -4.03 13.71 -1.90
C GLY A 129 -4.84 14.00 -0.63
N GLU A 130 -6.19 13.94 -0.72
CA GLU A 130 -7.07 14.05 0.45
C GLU A 130 -6.83 12.91 1.45
N MET A 131 -6.68 11.69 0.97
CA MET A 131 -6.34 10.52 1.79
C MET A 131 -5.03 10.74 2.54
N GLU A 132 -3.97 11.14 1.86
CA GLU A 132 -2.66 11.40 2.47
C GLU A 132 -2.74 12.48 3.54
N ARG A 133 -3.36 13.61 3.21
CA ARG A 133 -3.55 14.75 4.12
C ARG A 133 -4.24 14.29 5.41
N ASP A 134 -5.32 13.54 5.31
CA ASP A 134 -6.15 13.20 6.46
C ASP A 134 -5.59 11.99 7.25
N VAL A 135 -4.82 11.11 6.61
CA VAL A 135 -4.00 10.08 7.28
C VAL A 135 -2.89 10.74 8.11
N LEU A 136 -2.16 11.72 7.57
CA LEU A 136 -1.11 12.44 8.31
C LEU A 136 -1.66 13.21 9.52
N LYS A 137 -2.90 13.74 9.43
CA LYS A 137 -3.58 14.38 10.57
C LYS A 137 -3.81 13.46 11.76
N GLN A 138 -3.77 12.13 11.59
CA GLN A 138 -3.89 11.20 12.72
C GLN A 138 -2.66 11.19 13.62
N LYS A 139 -1.53 11.75 13.17
CA LYS A 139 -0.29 11.89 13.96
C LYS A 139 0.17 10.56 14.57
N ILE A 140 0.14 9.49 13.78
CA ILE A 140 0.77 8.21 14.13
C ILE A 140 2.28 8.43 14.12
N GLN A 141 3.00 7.83 15.06
CA GLN A 141 4.42 8.13 15.32
C GLN A 141 5.30 8.00 14.07
N ARG A 142 5.06 6.98 13.24
CA ARG A 142 5.71 6.78 11.93
C ARG A 142 4.65 6.50 10.87
N THR A 143 4.49 7.43 9.94
CA THR A 143 3.56 7.28 8.82
C THR A 143 4.34 7.39 7.52
N TYR A 144 4.19 6.39 6.65
CA TYR A 144 4.84 6.33 5.34
C TYR A 144 3.79 6.30 4.23
N LEU A 145 3.82 7.28 3.36
CA LEU A 145 2.97 7.42 2.18
C LEU A 145 3.80 7.04 0.96
N LEU A 146 3.60 5.83 0.42
CA LEU A 146 4.34 5.40 -0.76
C LEU A 146 3.62 5.90 -2.01
N ARG A 147 4.30 6.70 -2.82
CA ARG A 147 3.81 7.27 -4.08
C ARG A 147 4.43 6.56 -5.30
N PRO A 148 4.06 5.30 -5.56
CA PRO A 148 4.56 4.62 -6.75
C PRO A 148 4.05 5.28 -8.02
N SER A 149 4.81 5.15 -9.09
CA SER A 149 4.39 5.39 -10.46
C SER A 149 3.40 4.30 -10.91
N LEU A 150 3.21 4.14 -12.23
CA LEU A 150 2.39 3.06 -12.75
C LEU A 150 2.93 1.70 -12.29
N ILE A 151 2.10 0.96 -11.53
CA ILE A 151 2.50 -0.35 -11.00
C ILE A 151 2.39 -1.39 -12.12
N GLY A 152 3.51 -1.99 -12.46
CA GLY A 152 3.60 -3.11 -13.40
C GLY A 152 3.11 -4.42 -12.77
N GLY A 153 3.14 -5.50 -13.55
CA GLY A 153 2.84 -6.86 -13.09
C GLY A 153 1.65 -7.50 -13.78
N LYS A 154 1.64 -8.84 -13.83
CA LYS A 154 0.50 -9.63 -14.32
C LYS A 154 -0.53 -9.67 -13.19
N ARG A 155 -1.68 -9.05 -13.40
CA ARG A 155 -2.88 -9.31 -12.59
C ARG A 155 -3.70 -10.37 -13.35
N ASN A 156 -4.40 -11.25 -12.63
CA ASN A 156 -5.25 -12.28 -13.23
C ASN A 156 -6.45 -11.73 -14.01
N GLU A 157 -6.57 -10.41 -14.17
CA GLU A 157 -7.64 -9.76 -14.89
C GLU A 157 -7.08 -8.96 -16.07
N PHE A 158 -7.53 -9.30 -17.25
CA PHE A 158 -7.18 -8.66 -18.52
C PHE A 158 -7.79 -7.25 -18.59
N ARG A 159 -6.99 -6.21 -18.76
CA ARG A 159 -7.45 -4.81 -18.89
C ARG A 159 -6.90 -4.20 -20.16
N PHE A 160 -7.78 -4.04 -21.15
CA PHE A 160 -7.40 -3.55 -22.48
C PHE A 160 -6.68 -2.19 -22.44
N GLY A 161 -7.16 -1.23 -21.62
CA GLY A 161 -6.53 0.10 -21.50
C GLY A 161 -5.19 0.08 -20.74
N GLU A 162 -5.02 -0.82 -19.73
CA GLU A 162 -3.73 -1.01 -19.05
C GLU A 162 -2.70 -1.71 -19.95
N TYR A 163 -3.15 -2.54 -20.89
CA TYR A 163 -2.27 -3.23 -21.85
C TYR A 163 -1.61 -2.22 -22.81
N ILE A 164 -2.39 -1.29 -23.37
CA ILE A 164 -1.87 -0.21 -24.22
C ILE A 164 -0.94 0.70 -23.42
N GLY A 165 -1.33 1.11 -22.20
CA GLY A 165 -0.49 1.91 -21.33
C GLY A 165 0.83 1.19 -20.95
N LYS A 166 0.79 -0.11 -20.72
CA LYS A 166 2.00 -0.92 -20.45
C LYS A 166 2.91 -1.01 -21.66
N ILE A 167 2.36 -1.22 -22.86
CA ILE A 167 3.16 -1.26 -24.10
C ILE A 167 3.84 0.08 -24.32
N VAL A 168 3.09 1.19 -24.28
CA VAL A 168 3.63 2.54 -24.44
C VAL A 168 4.72 2.82 -23.39
N MET A 169 4.47 2.49 -22.12
CA MET A 169 5.46 2.69 -21.04
C MET A 169 6.66 1.76 -21.17
N THR A 170 6.52 0.55 -21.72
CA THR A 170 7.64 -0.35 -21.96
C THR A 170 8.61 0.25 -22.99
N PHE A 171 8.08 0.88 -24.04
CA PHE A 171 8.90 1.58 -25.05
C PHE A 171 9.46 2.91 -24.52
N LEU A 172 8.75 3.61 -23.65
CA LEU A 172 9.21 4.87 -23.07
C LEU A 172 10.21 4.67 -21.91
N ASN A 173 10.15 3.54 -21.19
CA ASN A 173 11.01 3.28 -20.04
C ASN A 173 12.52 3.50 -20.30
N PRO A 174 13.11 3.07 -21.44
CA PRO A 174 14.51 3.32 -21.72
C PRO A 174 14.86 4.81 -21.89
N ILE A 175 13.88 5.61 -22.36
CA ILE A 175 14.04 7.04 -22.66
C ILE A 175 13.91 7.88 -21.37
N LEU A 176 13.21 7.35 -20.34
CA LEU A 176 13.01 8.02 -19.06
C LEU A 176 14.29 7.89 -18.21
N ILE A 177 15.26 8.79 -18.43
CA ILE A 177 16.54 8.85 -17.71
C ILE A 177 16.59 10.01 -16.72
N ARG A 178 17.58 10.02 -15.80
CA ARG A 178 17.79 11.08 -14.80
C ARG A 178 16.50 11.42 -14.02
N ASN A 179 16.04 12.68 -14.05
CA ASN A 179 14.86 13.17 -13.33
C ASN A 179 13.53 12.56 -13.80
N LEU A 180 13.51 11.91 -14.97
CA LEU A 180 12.34 11.22 -15.52
C LEU A 180 12.21 9.76 -15.03
N LYS A 181 13.21 9.21 -14.36
CA LYS A 181 13.18 7.85 -13.81
C LYS A 181 11.96 7.60 -12.91
N LYS A 182 11.50 8.61 -12.16
CA LYS A 182 10.32 8.53 -11.30
C LYS A 182 9.03 8.16 -12.02
N TYR A 183 8.95 8.37 -13.34
CA TYR A 183 7.78 8.03 -14.17
C TYR A 183 7.85 6.61 -14.76
N ARG A 184 8.97 5.91 -14.60
CA ARG A 184 9.09 4.52 -15.05
C ARG A 184 8.09 3.64 -14.33
N MET A 185 7.58 2.63 -15.04
CA MET A 185 6.73 1.61 -14.44
C MET A 185 7.51 0.88 -13.32
N ILE A 186 6.90 0.80 -12.14
CA ILE A 186 7.53 0.16 -10.98
C ILE A 186 7.02 -1.27 -10.79
N ASN A 187 7.92 -2.18 -10.44
CA ASN A 187 7.57 -3.55 -10.08
C ASN A 187 6.92 -3.57 -8.67
N PRO A 188 5.75 -4.20 -8.49
CA PRO A 188 5.07 -4.31 -7.19
C PRO A 188 5.92 -5.02 -6.13
N GLU A 189 6.83 -5.89 -6.53
CA GLU A 189 7.83 -6.52 -5.67
C GLU A 189 8.72 -5.48 -4.97
N LYS A 190 9.14 -4.43 -5.69
CA LYS A 190 9.93 -3.33 -5.14
C LYS A 190 9.14 -2.54 -4.09
N ILE A 191 7.85 -2.32 -4.33
CA ILE A 191 6.96 -1.64 -3.38
C ILE A 191 6.81 -2.46 -2.10
N ALA A 192 6.47 -3.75 -2.22
CA ALA A 192 6.31 -4.65 -1.09
C ALA A 192 7.60 -4.75 -0.25
N THR A 193 8.75 -4.89 -0.90
CA THR A 193 10.06 -4.92 -0.23
C THR A 193 10.36 -3.58 0.46
N CYS A 194 10.10 -2.46 -0.21
CA CYS A 194 10.28 -1.13 0.38
C CYS A 194 9.44 -0.95 1.64
N MET A 195 8.17 -1.39 1.62
CA MET A 195 7.30 -1.34 2.80
C MET A 195 7.89 -2.14 3.97
N LEU A 196 8.37 -3.36 3.73
CA LEU A 196 9.01 -4.18 4.75
C LEU A 196 10.28 -3.53 5.32
N LEU A 197 11.12 -2.95 4.46
CA LEU A 197 12.36 -2.26 4.86
C LEU A 197 12.08 -0.99 5.66
N LEU A 198 11.06 -0.20 5.29
CA LEU A 198 10.65 1.00 6.03
C LEU A 198 10.12 0.65 7.42
N ALA A 199 9.29 -0.40 7.52
CA ALA A 199 8.74 -0.86 8.80
C ALA A 199 9.81 -1.33 9.80
N ASN A 200 10.97 -1.77 9.29
CA ASN A 200 12.07 -2.28 10.10
C ASN A 200 13.31 -1.36 10.09
N GLY A 201 13.20 -0.21 9.46
CA GLY A 201 14.26 0.80 9.40
C GLY A 201 14.07 1.96 10.37
N THR A 202 15.03 2.88 10.32
CA THR A 202 15.05 4.10 11.15
C THR A 202 14.69 5.37 10.38
N LYS A 203 14.34 5.26 9.09
CA LYS A 203 14.04 6.42 8.23
C LYS A 203 12.80 7.18 8.73
N LYS A 204 12.89 8.51 8.71
CA LYS A 204 11.82 9.41 9.21
C LYS A 204 11.03 10.12 8.10
N TYR A 205 11.15 9.68 6.84
CA TYR A 205 10.44 10.32 5.72
C TYR A 205 8.96 9.91 5.69
N SER A 206 8.06 10.87 5.63
CA SER A 206 6.63 10.58 5.53
C SER A 206 6.18 10.24 4.10
N ILE A 207 6.78 10.85 3.08
CA ILE A 207 6.44 10.62 1.67
C ILE A 207 7.61 9.95 0.98
N ILE A 208 7.35 8.82 0.30
CA ILE A 208 8.33 8.01 -0.41
C ILE A 208 7.96 7.99 -1.88
N SER A 209 8.72 8.70 -2.70
CA SER A 209 8.50 8.77 -4.15
C SER A 209 8.89 7.47 -4.87
N SER A 210 8.46 7.32 -6.13
CA SER A 210 8.71 6.10 -6.91
C SER A 210 10.21 5.79 -7.09
N ASP A 211 11.02 6.80 -7.31
CA ASP A 211 12.48 6.69 -7.40
C ASP A 211 13.13 6.37 -6.03
N GLU A 212 12.57 6.89 -4.94
CA GLU A 212 13.02 6.51 -3.60
C GLU A 212 12.67 5.07 -3.25
N ILE A 213 11.49 4.56 -3.67
CA ILE A 213 11.13 3.16 -3.53
C ILE A 213 12.18 2.28 -4.23
N GLU A 214 12.57 2.63 -5.46
CA GLU A 214 13.61 1.90 -6.18
C GLU A 214 14.95 1.95 -5.46
N ARG A 215 15.38 3.13 -5.02
CA ARG A 215 16.64 3.31 -4.29
C ARG A 215 16.68 2.49 -3.00
N ILE A 216 15.59 2.49 -2.22
CA ILE A 216 15.51 1.69 -0.99
C ILE A 216 15.59 0.19 -1.30
N TYR A 217 14.95 -0.24 -2.39
CA TYR A 217 15.01 -1.62 -2.84
C TYR A 217 16.42 -2.03 -3.26
N GLU A 218 17.14 -1.20 -4.00
CA GLU A 218 18.51 -1.48 -4.46
C GLU A 218 19.51 -1.56 -3.31
N GLN A 219 19.39 -0.67 -2.32
CA GLN A 219 20.27 -0.64 -1.13
C GLN A 219 20.18 -1.88 -0.23
N ARG A 220 19.16 -2.76 -0.39
CA ARG A 220 19.07 -4.03 0.37
C ARG A 220 20.18 -5.02 0.00
N SER A 221 20.65 -4.98 -1.26
CA SER A 221 21.63 -5.92 -1.81
C SER A 221 23.07 -5.60 -1.42
N THR A 222 23.28 -4.47 -0.73
CA THR A 222 24.62 -3.97 -0.38
C THR A 222 24.93 -4.18 1.12
N LYS A 223 24.02 -4.83 1.85
CA LYS A 223 24.18 -5.26 3.26
C LYS A 223 24.06 -6.77 3.38
#